data_ae171fd4324ff12391c0781c0c09d108
#
_entry.id   ae171fd4324ff12391c0781c0c09d108
#
_cell.length_a   1.000
_cell.length_b   1.000
_cell.length_c   1.000
_cell.angle_alpha   90.00
_cell.angle_beta   90.00
_cell.angle_gamma   90.00
#
_symmetry.space_group_name_H-M   'P 1'
#
loop_
_entity.id
_entity.type
_entity.pdbx_description
1 polymer ?
#
loop_
_entity_poly.entity_id
_entity_poly.type
_entity_poly.pdbx_seq_one_letter_code
_entity_poly.pdbx_strand_id
1 'polypeptide(L)'
;GSLARLSTYVKRERERFGDNLLLLDNGDILQGQPTVYYYNFIDTAAPHVTAAMMNYLRYDAGNMGNHDMETGHAVYDRWIRQCNFPILGANIIDTASGKPYLPPYSVFNRDGVKVAVIGFLTPSIPAWLPENLWAGLRFDDIEESARKWVKTVREKENPDVVVAIIHSGRDHTHTTGNWVENASQLVAERVPGIDIVLFGHDHQFFCDSVKNTDGNEVWMLNPANKAEKVASAHVSLTLRKGKVVKKEISGRLVDISALPVDEDFMAEFKPQYDTVDKFVSQKIGSISKTISTRNAFFGPSEFIDLTHSLQLAISGAEVSMAAPLSFDSSIKEGDILVSDMFKLYKYENMLYTMRLSGREIKNYLEMSYDLWTNRMANANDHLLLLKEVPGNGDDGARALFQNFSYNFDSAAGIRYTVDVTKPRGEKINILSMADGSAFDMDKDYSVAVNSYRGNGGGGLLTEGAGIPVDKLNDRIIKATDKDLRFYLMEYIKKTGAICPTTLDLWKFIPEEWTVPAAKRDYKLLFKD
;
A
#
# COMPACT_ATOMS: atom_id res chain seq x y z
N GLY A 1 9.53 13.93 0.48
CA GLY A 1 10.80 13.45 1.00
C GLY A 1 11.64 12.72 -0.04
N SER A 2 12.82 12.29 0.36
CA SER A 2 13.69 11.42 -0.46
C SER A 2 14.80 10.81 0.40
N LEU A 3 15.41 9.71 -0.07
CA LEU A 3 16.56 9.12 0.60
C LEU A 3 17.78 10.05 0.61
N ALA A 4 17.93 10.93 -0.39
CA ALA A 4 18.98 11.94 -0.40
C ALA A 4 18.82 13.00 0.71
N ARG A 5 17.57 13.37 1.06
CA ARG A 5 17.28 14.25 2.20
C ARG A 5 17.41 13.52 3.54
N LEU A 6 17.03 12.24 3.57
CA LEU A 6 17.29 11.36 4.71
C LEU A 6 18.80 11.26 4.96
N SER A 7 19.62 11.11 3.92
CA SER A 7 21.09 11.10 4.03
C SER A 7 21.61 12.36 4.75
N THR A 8 21.15 13.53 4.35
CA THR A 8 21.50 14.80 5.01
C THR A 8 21.13 14.78 6.51
N TYR A 9 19.94 14.30 6.84
CA TYR A 9 19.49 14.19 8.22
C TYR A 9 20.35 13.21 9.02
N VAL A 10 20.57 12.02 8.50
CA VAL A 10 21.36 10.95 9.14
C VAL A 10 22.82 11.39 9.38
N LYS A 11 23.46 12.05 8.39
CA LYS A 11 24.83 12.62 8.56
C LYS A 11 24.87 13.56 9.78
N ARG A 12 23.90 14.49 9.91
CA ARG A 12 23.83 15.43 11.05
C ARG A 12 23.59 14.73 12.39
N GLU A 13 22.73 13.74 12.43
CA GLU A 13 22.48 13.01 13.68
C GLU A 13 23.68 12.13 14.07
N ARG A 14 24.42 11.58 13.10
CA ARG A 14 25.68 10.86 13.38
C ARG A 14 26.80 11.77 13.88
N GLU A 15 26.88 13.01 13.41
CA GLU A 15 27.80 14.01 13.98
C GLU A 15 27.50 14.28 15.46
N ARG A 16 26.23 14.22 15.87
CA ARG A 16 25.78 14.46 17.24
C ARG A 16 25.93 13.27 18.18
N PHE A 17 25.60 12.06 17.68
CA PHE A 17 25.45 10.88 18.51
C PHE A 17 26.49 9.79 18.21
N GLY A 18 27.27 9.94 17.14
CA GLY A 18 28.26 8.93 16.74
C GLY A 18 27.65 7.56 16.54
N ASP A 19 28.27 6.56 17.14
CA ASP A 19 27.82 5.17 17.09
C ASP A 19 26.61 4.88 18.00
N ASN A 20 26.15 5.85 18.79
CA ASN A 20 24.94 5.74 19.59
C ASN A 20 23.65 5.96 18.79
N LEU A 21 23.76 6.25 17.48
CA LEU A 21 22.62 6.27 16.56
C LEU A 21 22.35 4.88 16.03
N LEU A 22 21.09 4.43 16.10
CA LEU A 22 20.58 3.30 15.34
C LEU A 22 19.65 3.80 14.24
N LEU A 23 19.94 3.43 13.00
CA LEU A 23 19.10 3.71 11.83
C LEU A 23 18.35 2.45 11.45
N LEU A 24 17.01 2.49 11.56
CA LEU A 24 16.13 1.35 11.35
C LEU A 24 15.16 1.62 10.20
N ASP A 25 14.85 0.61 9.41
CA ASP A 25 13.81 0.62 8.40
C ASP A 25 12.65 -0.28 8.81
N ASN A 26 11.41 0.11 8.48
CA ASN A 26 10.23 -0.67 8.84
C ASN A 26 9.52 -1.31 7.64
N GLY A 27 10.20 -1.50 6.53
CA GLY A 27 9.67 -2.18 5.34
C GLY A 27 8.92 -1.26 4.36
N ASP A 28 8.42 -1.88 3.29
CA ASP A 28 7.78 -1.23 2.14
C ASP A 28 8.71 -0.34 1.33
N ILE A 29 9.95 -0.77 1.14
CA ILE A 29 10.92 -0.05 0.32
C ILE A 29 11.00 -0.56 -1.12
N LEU A 30 10.48 -1.75 -1.41
CA LEU A 30 10.61 -2.40 -2.73
C LEU A 30 9.48 -2.07 -3.71
N GLN A 31 8.60 -1.11 -3.40
CA GLN A 31 7.49 -0.72 -4.28
C GLN A 31 7.32 0.80 -4.39
N GLY A 32 6.59 1.22 -5.42
CA GLY A 32 5.99 2.56 -5.56
C GLY A 32 6.78 3.53 -6.42
N GLN A 33 8.04 3.24 -6.78
CA GLN A 33 8.85 4.12 -7.61
C GLN A 33 9.38 3.40 -8.87
N PRO A 34 9.47 4.08 -10.03
CA PRO A 34 10.04 3.51 -11.24
C PRO A 34 11.46 2.95 -11.05
N THR A 35 12.26 3.59 -10.19
CA THR A 35 13.61 3.15 -9.86
C THR A 35 13.59 1.74 -9.25
N VAL A 36 12.72 1.52 -8.29
CA VAL A 36 12.59 0.23 -7.63
C VAL A 36 12.07 -0.82 -8.61
N TYR A 37 11.02 -0.49 -9.37
CA TYR A 37 10.47 -1.38 -10.40
C TYR A 37 11.53 -1.84 -11.41
N TYR A 38 12.38 -0.91 -11.86
CA TYR A 38 13.44 -1.21 -12.81
C TYR A 38 14.40 -2.28 -12.27
N TYR A 39 14.87 -2.12 -11.03
CA TYR A 39 15.78 -3.08 -10.40
C TYR A 39 15.09 -4.33 -9.86
N ASN A 40 13.79 -4.29 -9.61
CA ASN A 40 13.02 -5.49 -9.29
C ASN A 40 12.88 -6.42 -10.51
N PHE A 41 12.49 -5.87 -11.67
CA PHE A 41 11.90 -6.67 -12.75
C PHE A 41 12.57 -6.50 -14.12
N ILE A 42 13.31 -5.41 -14.37
CA ILE A 42 13.95 -5.13 -15.67
C ILE A 42 15.43 -5.50 -15.63
N ASP A 43 16.22 -4.87 -14.76
CA ASP A 43 17.63 -5.20 -14.57
C ASP A 43 17.82 -6.02 -13.29
N THR A 44 17.59 -7.32 -13.41
CA THR A 44 17.70 -8.25 -12.29
C THR A 44 19.13 -8.73 -12.04
N ALA A 45 20.07 -8.40 -12.93
CA ALA A 45 21.49 -8.79 -12.81
C ALA A 45 22.33 -7.76 -12.02
N ALA A 46 21.98 -6.47 -12.11
CA ALA A 46 22.67 -5.43 -11.37
C ALA A 46 22.42 -5.54 -9.85
N PRO A 47 23.31 -5.00 -9.01
CA PRO A 47 23.04 -4.83 -7.58
C PRO A 47 21.74 -4.07 -7.36
N HIS A 48 20.93 -4.54 -6.40
CA HIS A 48 19.64 -3.91 -6.13
C HIS A 48 19.82 -2.51 -5.56
N VAL A 49 19.26 -1.51 -6.22
CA VAL A 49 19.50 -0.10 -5.90
C VAL A 49 19.11 0.26 -4.46
N THR A 50 18.00 -0.28 -3.94
CA THR A 50 17.58 0.00 -2.55
C THR A 50 18.55 -0.61 -1.54
N ALA A 51 19.05 -1.84 -1.77
CA ALA A 51 20.09 -2.42 -0.92
C ALA A 51 21.36 -1.56 -0.94
N ALA A 52 21.81 -1.11 -2.11
CA ALA A 52 22.97 -0.24 -2.25
C ALA A 52 22.79 1.10 -1.51
N MET A 53 21.61 1.74 -1.64
CA MET A 53 21.29 3.00 -0.95
C MET A 53 21.20 2.81 0.57
N MET A 54 20.57 1.74 1.05
CA MET A 54 20.50 1.44 2.47
C MET A 54 21.86 1.11 3.06
N ASN A 55 22.72 0.37 2.34
CA ASN A 55 24.10 0.10 2.73
C ASN A 55 24.94 1.39 2.81
N TYR A 56 24.79 2.29 1.83
CA TYR A 56 25.43 3.61 1.85
C TYR A 56 25.02 4.43 3.07
N LEU A 57 23.74 4.43 3.40
CA LEU A 57 23.18 5.09 4.58
C LEU A 57 23.57 4.38 5.88
N ARG A 58 24.15 3.19 5.82
CA ARG A 58 24.56 2.35 6.95
C ARG A 58 23.38 2.09 7.91
N TYR A 59 22.32 1.49 7.39
CA TYR A 59 21.24 1.00 8.24
C TYR A 59 21.76 -0.08 9.21
N ASP A 60 21.24 -0.10 10.43
CA ASP A 60 21.58 -1.09 11.45
C ASP A 60 20.70 -2.33 11.37
N ALA A 61 19.40 -2.16 11.08
CA ALA A 61 18.47 -3.24 10.78
C ALA A 61 17.32 -2.73 9.89
N GLY A 62 16.69 -3.65 9.18
CA GLY A 62 15.46 -3.44 8.44
C GLY A 62 14.38 -4.44 8.85
N ASN A 63 13.17 -4.23 8.35
CA ASN A 63 12.02 -5.11 8.52
C ASN A 63 11.43 -5.44 7.13
N MET A 64 10.61 -6.49 7.04
CA MET A 64 9.79 -6.74 5.86
C MET A 64 8.49 -5.96 5.92
N GLY A 65 8.07 -5.39 4.78
CA GLY A 65 6.74 -4.88 4.57
C GLY A 65 5.92 -5.77 3.63
N ASN A 66 4.63 -5.54 3.54
CA ASN A 66 3.75 -6.31 2.65
C ASN A 66 4.07 -6.05 1.17
N HIS A 67 4.45 -4.83 0.82
CA HIS A 67 4.87 -4.50 -0.55
C HIS A 67 6.27 -5.03 -0.90
N ASP A 68 7.12 -5.34 0.09
CA ASP A 68 8.35 -6.06 -0.17
C ASP A 68 8.03 -7.51 -0.54
N MET A 69 7.10 -8.16 0.18
CA MET A 69 6.62 -9.52 -0.11
C MET A 69 5.95 -9.62 -1.49
N GLU A 70 5.26 -8.56 -1.93
CA GLU A 70 4.59 -8.49 -3.23
C GLU A 70 5.54 -8.67 -4.42
N THR A 71 6.82 -8.40 -4.24
CA THR A 71 7.83 -8.56 -5.30
C THR A 71 8.20 -10.02 -5.58
N GLY A 72 7.87 -10.93 -4.67
CA GLY A 72 8.17 -12.36 -4.77
C GLY A 72 9.61 -12.73 -4.41
N HIS A 73 9.83 -14.02 -4.12
CA HIS A 73 11.13 -14.58 -3.67
C HIS A 73 12.32 -14.17 -4.55
N ALA A 74 12.15 -14.13 -5.86
CA ALA A 74 13.24 -13.77 -6.76
C ALA A 74 13.81 -12.37 -6.50
N VAL A 75 12.98 -11.45 -6.01
CA VAL A 75 13.35 -10.06 -5.75
C VAL A 75 13.74 -9.86 -4.29
N TYR A 76 12.81 -10.16 -3.33
CA TYR A 76 13.11 -9.83 -1.93
C TYR A 76 14.25 -10.68 -1.35
N ASP A 77 14.43 -11.95 -1.75
CA ASP A 77 15.57 -12.75 -1.30
C ASP A 77 16.91 -12.21 -1.85
N ARG A 78 16.89 -11.70 -3.09
CA ARG A 78 18.08 -11.04 -3.67
C ARG A 78 18.40 -9.76 -2.89
N TRP A 79 17.41 -8.93 -2.62
CA TRP A 79 17.56 -7.69 -1.85
C TRP A 79 18.08 -7.97 -0.44
N ILE A 80 17.50 -8.92 0.29
CA ILE A 80 17.93 -9.33 1.63
C ILE A 80 19.42 -9.74 1.61
N ARG A 81 19.83 -10.58 0.66
CA ARG A 81 21.23 -11.02 0.56
C ARG A 81 22.22 -9.90 0.24
N GLN A 82 21.76 -8.80 -0.35
CA GLN A 82 22.60 -7.66 -0.72
C GLN A 82 22.64 -6.57 0.37
N CYS A 83 21.76 -6.63 1.37
CA CYS A 83 21.83 -5.77 2.55
C CYS A 83 22.99 -6.19 3.46
N ASN A 84 23.79 -5.22 3.91
CA ASN A 84 24.91 -5.43 4.84
C ASN A 84 24.48 -5.46 6.32
N PHE A 85 23.18 -5.47 6.56
CA PHE A 85 22.53 -5.45 7.86
C PHE A 85 21.36 -6.45 7.85
N PRO A 86 20.88 -6.93 9.01
CA PRO A 86 19.80 -7.90 9.04
C PRO A 86 18.45 -7.27 8.66
N ILE A 87 17.70 -7.99 7.83
CA ILE A 87 16.27 -7.78 7.64
C ILE A 87 15.56 -8.72 8.61
N LEU A 88 14.69 -8.16 9.47
CA LEU A 88 14.04 -8.88 10.55
C LEU A 88 12.64 -9.36 10.18
N GLY A 89 12.16 -10.44 10.84
CA GLY A 89 10.83 -10.98 10.58
C GLY A 89 10.49 -12.12 11.54
N ALA A 90 10.15 -11.78 12.79
CA ALA A 90 9.96 -12.75 13.87
C ALA A 90 8.73 -13.66 13.70
N ASN A 91 7.71 -13.19 12.98
CA ASN A 91 6.47 -13.91 12.70
C ASN A 91 6.34 -14.40 11.26
N ILE A 92 7.39 -14.27 10.45
CA ILE A 92 7.47 -14.88 9.11
C ILE A 92 8.12 -16.26 9.28
N ILE A 93 7.36 -17.33 9.09
CA ILE A 93 7.77 -18.69 9.41
C ILE A 93 8.00 -19.48 8.14
N ASP A 94 9.17 -20.10 8.00
CA ASP A 94 9.44 -21.14 7.00
C ASP A 94 8.64 -22.39 7.37
N THR A 95 7.71 -22.79 6.52
CA THR A 95 6.81 -23.93 6.79
C THR A 95 7.53 -25.28 6.83
N ALA A 96 8.65 -25.41 6.15
CA ALA A 96 9.43 -26.66 6.12
C ALA A 96 10.20 -26.89 7.43
N SER A 97 10.77 -25.84 8.00
CA SER A 97 11.56 -25.93 9.25
C SER A 97 10.76 -25.59 10.51
N GLY A 98 9.64 -24.88 10.37
CA GLY A 98 8.86 -24.33 11.48
C GLY A 98 9.59 -23.21 12.25
N LYS A 99 10.67 -22.67 11.70
CA LYS A 99 11.48 -21.60 12.30
C LYS A 99 11.21 -20.26 11.59
N PRO A 100 11.56 -19.12 12.21
CA PRO A 100 11.53 -17.86 11.50
C PRO A 100 12.37 -17.92 10.21
N TYR A 101 11.80 -17.43 9.13
CA TYR A 101 12.45 -17.34 7.82
C TYR A 101 13.57 -16.31 7.82
N LEU A 102 13.37 -15.20 8.53
CA LEU A 102 14.33 -14.13 8.75
C LEU A 102 14.80 -14.13 10.21
N PRO A 103 15.94 -13.50 10.54
CA PRO A 103 16.32 -13.27 11.92
C PRO A 103 15.16 -12.61 12.68
N PRO A 104 14.73 -13.16 13.82
CA PRO A 104 13.61 -12.60 14.57
C PRO A 104 13.96 -11.29 15.26
N TYR A 105 15.23 -11.13 15.64
CA TYR A 105 15.75 -9.94 16.31
C TYR A 105 17.24 -9.76 16.06
N SER A 106 17.72 -8.55 16.37
CA SER A 106 19.14 -8.21 16.42
C SER A 106 19.47 -7.48 17.72
N VAL A 107 20.72 -7.60 18.20
CA VAL A 107 21.19 -6.95 19.42
C VAL A 107 22.36 -6.05 19.12
N PHE A 108 22.27 -4.82 19.57
CA PHE A 108 23.29 -3.79 19.39
C PHE A 108 23.85 -3.37 20.74
N ASN A 109 25.18 -3.28 20.83
CA ASN A 109 25.85 -2.72 22.00
C ASN A 109 26.33 -1.30 21.67
N ARG A 110 25.87 -0.32 22.43
CA ARG A 110 26.20 1.08 22.26
C ARG A 110 26.64 1.67 23.60
N ASP A 111 27.95 1.99 23.73
CA ASP A 111 28.54 2.48 24.98
C ASP A 111 28.21 1.65 26.23
N GLY A 112 28.19 0.31 26.06
CA GLY A 112 27.86 -0.63 27.13
C GLY A 112 26.35 -0.80 27.41
N VAL A 113 25.50 -0.14 26.64
CA VAL A 113 24.05 -0.31 26.65
C VAL A 113 23.67 -1.32 25.58
N LYS A 114 22.86 -2.32 25.97
CA LYS A 114 22.37 -3.36 25.07
C LYS A 114 20.97 -3.02 24.58
N VAL A 115 20.83 -2.81 23.27
CA VAL A 115 19.54 -2.53 22.60
C VAL A 115 19.16 -3.73 21.76
N ALA A 116 17.99 -4.32 22.02
CA ALA A 116 17.43 -5.37 21.18
C ALA A 116 16.35 -4.80 20.26
N VAL A 117 16.39 -5.17 18.98
CA VAL A 117 15.40 -4.79 17.96
C VAL A 117 14.73 -6.04 17.45
N ILE A 118 13.40 -6.12 17.51
CA ILE A 118 12.59 -7.28 17.07
C ILE A 118 11.71 -6.80 15.91
N GLY A 119 11.64 -7.57 14.80
CA GLY A 119 10.86 -7.20 13.61
C GLY A 119 9.59 -8.03 13.45
N PHE A 120 8.47 -7.38 13.04
CA PHE A 120 7.20 -8.05 12.80
C PHE A 120 6.53 -7.48 11.52
N LEU A 121 5.82 -8.37 10.82
CA LEU A 121 5.04 -8.07 9.63
C LEU A 121 3.56 -8.36 9.88
N THR A 122 2.66 -7.56 9.30
CA THR A 122 1.23 -7.89 9.30
C THR A 122 0.97 -9.31 8.78
N PRO A 123 0.14 -10.11 9.44
CA PRO A 123 -0.12 -11.48 9.01
C PRO A 123 -1.09 -11.59 7.82
N SER A 124 -1.64 -10.46 7.36
CA SER A 124 -2.67 -10.42 6.31
C SER A 124 -2.15 -10.65 4.89
N ILE A 125 -0.88 -11.02 4.73
CA ILE A 125 -0.23 -11.28 3.42
C ILE A 125 -1.05 -12.24 2.54
N PRO A 126 -1.56 -13.39 3.04
CA PRO A 126 -2.33 -14.31 2.21
C PRO A 126 -3.67 -13.76 1.70
N ALA A 127 -4.19 -12.72 2.36
CA ALA A 127 -5.42 -12.04 1.93
C ALA A 127 -5.21 -11.04 0.78
N TRP A 128 -3.97 -10.70 0.45
CA TRP A 128 -3.65 -9.69 -0.56
C TRP A 128 -2.82 -10.22 -1.71
N LEU A 129 -1.95 -11.20 -1.43
CA LEU A 129 -0.93 -11.64 -2.37
C LEU A 129 -1.15 -13.09 -2.82
N PRO A 130 -0.94 -13.39 -4.11
CA PRO A 130 -0.97 -14.76 -4.60
C PRO A 130 0.12 -15.62 -3.92
N GLU A 131 -0.21 -16.87 -3.62
CA GLU A 131 0.63 -17.78 -2.85
C GLU A 131 2.04 -17.97 -3.42
N ASN A 132 2.18 -17.92 -4.75
CA ASN A 132 3.48 -18.08 -5.40
C ASN A 132 4.51 -16.99 -5.02
N LEU A 133 4.07 -15.82 -4.53
CA LEU A 133 4.96 -14.74 -4.10
C LEU A 133 5.55 -14.99 -2.71
N TRP A 134 4.87 -15.77 -1.87
CA TRP A 134 5.28 -16.11 -0.52
C TRP A 134 5.29 -17.64 -0.27
N ALA A 135 5.47 -18.44 -1.33
CA ALA A 135 5.45 -19.90 -1.27
C ALA A 135 6.43 -20.45 -0.20
N GLY A 136 5.96 -21.39 0.61
CA GLY A 136 6.74 -21.98 1.69
C GLY A 136 6.82 -21.12 2.95
N LEU A 137 6.11 -20.01 3.03
CA LEU A 137 6.03 -19.16 4.21
C LEU A 137 4.64 -19.25 4.89
N ARG A 138 4.61 -18.89 6.16
CA ARG A 138 3.40 -18.68 6.96
C ARG A 138 3.61 -17.43 7.82
N PHE A 139 2.54 -16.70 8.05
CA PHE A 139 2.56 -15.46 8.82
C PHE A 139 1.76 -15.68 10.11
N ASP A 140 2.47 -15.71 11.22
CA ASP A 140 1.87 -15.92 12.53
C ASP A 140 1.33 -14.61 13.11
N ASP A 141 0.39 -14.71 14.05
CA ASP A 141 -0.17 -13.54 14.75
C ASP A 141 0.93 -12.69 15.41
N ILE A 142 0.79 -11.36 15.30
CA ILE A 142 1.82 -10.43 15.78
C ILE A 142 1.85 -10.40 17.32
N GLU A 143 0.71 -10.36 18.01
CA GLU A 143 0.66 -10.29 19.47
C GLU A 143 1.27 -11.55 20.10
N GLU A 144 0.88 -12.73 19.62
CA GLU A 144 1.40 -14.01 20.10
C GLU A 144 2.91 -14.13 19.84
N SER A 145 3.34 -13.75 18.64
CA SER A 145 4.76 -13.73 18.26
C SER A 145 5.56 -12.74 19.10
N ALA A 146 5.02 -11.55 19.37
CA ALA A 146 5.67 -10.55 20.20
C ALA A 146 5.83 -11.04 21.65
N ARG A 147 4.79 -11.64 22.25
CA ARG A 147 4.90 -12.24 23.59
C ARG A 147 6.03 -13.26 23.67
N LYS A 148 6.12 -14.15 22.69
CA LYS A 148 7.17 -15.17 22.59
C LYS A 148 8.57 -14.57 22.48
N TRP A 149 8.74 -13.64 21.52
CA TRP A 149 10.07 -13.13 21.21
C TRP A 149 10.57 -12.08 22.20
N VAL A 150 9.72 -11.24 22.77
CA VAL A 150 10.07 -10.31 23.83
C VAL A 150 10.54 -11.09 25.07
N LYS A 151 9.80 -12.14 25.48
CA LYS A 151 10.23 -13.03 26.56
C LYS A 151 11.60 -13.66 26.26
N THR A 152 11.77 -14.23 25.06
CA THR A 152 13.02 -14.86 24.64
C THR A 152 14.20 -13.90 24.70
N VAL A 153 14.03 -12.69 24.18
CA VAL A 153 15.06 -11.64 24.13
C VAL A 153 15.40 -11.17 25.56
N ARG A 154 14.39 -10.93 26.40
CA ARG A 154 14.61 -10.53 27.80
C ARG A 154 15.36 -11.59 28.58
N GLU A 155 15.02 -12.88 28.41
CA GLU A 155 15.66 -14.00 29.15
C GLU A 155 17.08 -14.30 28.61
N LYS A 156 17.30 -14.30 27.31
CA LYS A 156 18.59 -14.70 26.73
C LYS A 156 19.59 -13.56 26.62
N GLU A 157 19.14 -12.39 26.21
CA GLU A 157 20.01 -11.26 25.90
C GLU A 157 20.12 -10.26 27.04
N ASN A 158 19.08 -10.22 27.92
CA ASN A 158 18.98 -9.24 29.01
C ASN A 158 19.27 -7.80 28.56
N PRO A 159 18.54 -7.28 27.55
CA PRO A 159 18.78 -5.94 27.00
C PRO A 159 18.31 -4.85 27.95
N ASP A 160 18.96 -3.68 27.89
CA ASP A 160 18.56 -2.48 28.59
C ASP A 160 17.34 -1.81 27.94
N VAL A 161 17.26 -1.89 26.60
CA VAL A 161 16.18 -1.33 25.78
C VAL A 161 15.69 -2.38 24.79
N VAL A 162 14.37 -2.50 24.63
CA VAL A 162 13.74 -3.32 23.60
C VAL A 162 12.92 -2.43 22.67
N VAL A 163 13.25 -2.49 21.38
CA VAL A 163 12.54 -1.82 20.29
C VAL A 163 11.83 -2.87 19.46
N ALA A 164 10.53 -2.71 19.24
CA ALA A 164 9.80 -3.46 18.23
C ALA A 164 9.63 -2.61 16.97
N ILE A 165 10.07 -3.10 15.82
CA ILE A 165 9.74 -2.52 14.51
C ILE A 165 8.63 -3.36 13.91
N ILE A 166 7.47 -2.75 13.66
CA ILE A 166 6.25 -3.47 13.32
C ILE A 166 5.67 -2.89 12.02
N HIS A 167 5.72 -3.66 10.93
CA HIS A 167 5.03 -3.31 9.70
C HIS A 167 3.56 -3.74 9.78
N SER A 168 2.79 -2.98 10.53
CA SER A 168 1.36 -3.10 10.79
C SER A 168 0.86 -1.77 11.33
N GLY A 169 -0.36 -1.38 10.99
CA GLY A 169 -0.94 -0.12 11.44
C GLY A 169 -1.32 -0.10 12.92
N ARG A 170 -1.84 1.01 13.37
CA ARG A 170 -2.17 1.24 14.77
C ARG A 170 -3.48 0.62 15.21
N ASP A 171 -4.55 0.84 14.44
CA ASP A 171 -5.92 0.52 14.84
C ASP A 171 -6.20 -1.00 14.74
N HIS A 172 -6.27 -1.64 15.90
CA HIS A 172 -6.52 -3.07 16.03
C HIS A 172 -7.99 -3.49 15.78
N THR A 173 -8.90 -2.57 15.52
CA THR A 173 -10.29 -2.89 15.15
C THR A 173 -10.39 -3.33 13.70
N HIS A 174 -9.39 -3.03 12.88
CA HIS A 174 -9.35 -3.45 11.49
C HIS A 174 -8.82 -4.88 11.36
N THR A 175 -9.62 -5.76 10.77
CA THR A 175 -9.27 -7.16 10.49
C THR A 175 -9.38 -7.43 9.00
N THR A 176 -8.49 -8.27 8.47
CA THR A 176 -8.54 -8.76 7.11
C THR A 176 -8.61 -10.29 7.13
N GLY A 177 -9.74 -10.84 6.73
CA GLY A 177 -10.02 -12.25 6.91
C GLY A 177 -10.02 -12.63 8.40
N ASN A 178 -9.17 -13.59 8.78
CA ASN A 178 -9.02 -14.06 10.16
C ASN A 178 -7.88 -13.37 10.93
N TRP A 179 -7.22 -12.36 10.35
CA TRP A 179 -6.05 -11.72 10.94
C TRP A 179 -6.36 -10.30 11.41
N VAL A 180 -5.72 -9.92 12.52
CA VAL A 180 -5.66 -8.51 12.93
C VAL A 180 -4.57 -7.84 12.08
N GLU A 181 -5.00 -7.07 11.08
CA GLU A 181 -4.10 -6.38 10.15
C GLU A 181 -3.26 -5.32 10.87
N ASN A 182 -3.90 -4.51 11.71
CA ASN A 182 -3.30 -3.37 12.39
C ASN A 182 -3.17 -3.66 13.90
N ALA A 183 -2.03 -4.19 14.32
CA ALA A 183 -1.81 -4.71 15.69
C ALA A 183 -0.80 -3.91 16.51
N SER A 184 -0.23 -2.81 16.00
CA SER A 184 0.91 -2.15 16.68
C SER A 184 0.56 -1.58 18.04
N GLN A 185 -0.62 -0.96 18.20
CA GLN A 185 -1.07 -0.46 19.50
C GLN A 185 -1.42 -1.62 20.45
N LEU A 186 -2.03 -2.68 19.92
CA LEU A 186 -2.35 -3.88 20.69
C LEU A 186 -1.08 -4.49 21.31
N VAL A 187 -0.01 -4.60 20.53
CA VAL A 187 1.30 -5.10 21.01
C VAL A 187 1.89 -4.17 22.07
N ALA A 188 1.88 -2.85 21.83
CA ALA A 188 2.40 -1.89 22.81
C ALA A 188 1.67 -1.96 24.15
N GLU A 189 0.35 -2.13 24.14
CA GLU A 189 -0.47 -2.20 25.35
C GLU A 189 -0.41 -3.55 26.06
N ARG A 190 -0.35 -4.66 25.30
CA ARG A 190 -0.56 -6.00 25.86
C ARG A 190 0.71 -6.85 26.03
N VAL A 191 1.84 -6.43 25.45
CA VAL A 191 3.09 -7.17 25.51
C VAL A 191 4.10 -6.43 26.38
N PRO A 192 4.17 -6.73 27.69
CA PRO A 192 5.13 -6.07 28.57
C PRO A 192 6.57 -6.40 28.19
N GLY A 193 7.46 -5.45 28.47
CA GLY A 193 8.89 -5.62 28.19
C GLY A 193 9.35 -4.95 26.88
N ILE A 194 8.48 -4.31 26.13
CA ILE A 194 8.81 -3.42 25.02
C ILE A 194 8.93 -1.99 25.55
N ASP A 195 9.91 -1.23 25.09
CA ASP A 195 10.14 0.16 25.46
C ASP A 195 9.67 1.13 24.36
N ILE A 196 9.88 0.73 23.09
CA ILE A 196 9.58 1.56 21.91
C ILE A 196 8.95 0.66 20.84
N VAL A 197 7.89 1.15 20.21
CA VAL A 197 7.27 0.59 19.00
C VAL A 197 7.45 1.59 17.87
N LEU A 198 8.24 1.23 16.86
CA LEU A 198 8.32 1.95 15.59
C LEU A 198 7.44 1.19 14.61
N PHE A 199 6.44 1.85 14.02
CA PHE A 199 5.46 1.15 13.22
C PHE A 199 5.09 1.91 11.92
N GLY A 200 4.31 1.30 11.05
CA GLY A 200 3.94 1.85 9.74
C GLY A 200 2.73 1.14 9.14
N HIS A 201 2.70 0.96 7.81
CA HIS A 201 1.66 0.30 7.03
C HIS A 201 0.39 1.14 6.79
N ASP A 202 -0.18 1.76 7.81
CA ASP A 202 -1.42 2.56 7.72
C ASP A 202 -1.23 3.97 7.14
N HIS A 203 0.01 4.36 6.86
CA HIS A 203 0.40 5.67 6.31
C HIS A 203 -0.06 6.87 7.15
N GLN A 204 -0.21 6.71 8.46
CA GLN A 204 -0.67 7.75 9.37
C GLN A 204 0.48 8.27 10.23
N PHE A 205 0.56 9.58 10.40
CA PHE A 205 1.50 10.15 11.37
C PHE A 205 1.04 9.85 12.79
N PHE A 206 1.94 9.31 13.60
CA PHE A 206 1.67 9.11 15.02
C PHE A 206 2.95 9.27 15.86
N CYS A 207 2.84 9.95 17.00
CA CYS A 207 3.93 10.09 17.96
C CYS A 207 3.35 10.38 19.33
N ASP A 208 3.20 9.35 20.15
CA ASP A 208 2.72 9.45 21.53
C ASP A 208 3.13 8.18 22.28
N SER A 209 2.84 8.11 23.58
CA SER A 209 3.04 6.93 24.41
C SER A 209 1.73 6.32 24.88
N VAL A 210 1.76 5.01 25.12
CA VAL A 210 0.67 4.27 25.73
C VAL A 210 1.18 3.54 26.97
N LYS A 211 0.27 3.13 27.87
CA LYS A 211 0.61 2.29 29.02
C LYS A 211 0.35 0.84 28.72
N ASN A 212 1.34 -0.01 28.98
CA ASN A 212 1.17 -1.44 28.88
C ASN A 212 0.47 -2.04 30.11
N THR A 213 0.22 -3.36 30.08
CA THR A 213 -0.44 -4.09 31.18
C THR A 213 0.29 -4.01 32.53
N ASP A 214 1.59 -3.74 32.55
CA ASP A 214 2.38 -3.54 33.78
C ASP A 214 2.40 -2.07 34.24
N GLY A 215 1.68 -1.18 33.52
CA GLY A 215 1.62 0.26 33.78
C GLY A 215 2.84 1.05 33.30
N ASN A 216 3.77 0.40 32.60
CA ASN A 216 4.94 1.07 32.01
C ASN A 216 4.56 1.80 30.74
N GLU A 217 5.24 2.95 30.51
CA GLU A 217 5.09 3.74 29.30
C GLU A 217 5.84 3.09 28.14
N VAL A 218 5.16 2.98 26.97
CA VAL A 218 5.71 2.50 25.70
C VAL A 218 5.54 3.57 24.66
N TRP A 219 6.63 4.07 24.11
CA TRP A 219 6.59 5.08 23.03
C TRP A 219 6.26 4.44 21.70
N MET A 220 5.32 5.06 20.98
CA MET A 220 4.89 4.62 19.66
C MET A 220 5.11 5.72 18.63
N LEU A 221 5.80 5.40 17.53
CA LEU A 221 6.11 6.38 16.48
C LEU A 221 5.86 5.77 15.09
N ASN A 222 5.16 6.54 14.24
CA ASN A 222 4.92 6.24 12.84
C ASN A 222 5.18 7.50 11.99
N PRO A 223 6.18 7.49 11.09
CA PRO A 223 6.49 8.64 10.23
C PRO A 223 5.59 8.71 8.99
N ALA A 224 4.56 7.89 8.88
CA ALA A 224 3.76 7.65 7.70
C ALA A 224 4.61 7.14 6.51
N ASN A 225 4.45 7.70 5.31
CA ASN A 225 5.09 7.23 4.09
C ASN A 225 5.87 8.31 3.33
N LYS A 226 6.46 7.98 2.18
CA LYS A 226 7.16 8.89 1.24
C LYS A 226 8.39 9.59 1.79
N ALA A 227 8.96 9.12 2.91
CA ALA A 227 10.10 9.73 3.58
C ALA A 227 9.96 11.26 3.78
N GLU A 228 8.75 11.73 4.07
CA GLU A 228 8.50 13.15 4.41
C GLU A 228 8.98 13.46 5.81
N LYS A 229 8.80 12.49 6.72
CA LYS A 229 9.26 12.59 8.12
C LYS A 229 10.09 11.39 8.52
N VAL A 230 10.85 11.58 9.59
CA VAL A 230 11.60 10.53 10.28
C VAL A 230 11.04 10.42 11.70
N ALA A 231 10.75 9.19 12.13
CA ALA A 231 10.44 8.89 13.53
C ALA A 231 11.76 8.85 14.31
N SER A 232 11.93 9.74 15.28
CA SER A 232 13.14 9.84 16.11
C SER A 232 12.77 9.61 17.56
N ALA A 233 13.21 8.47 18.12
CA ALA A 233 13.13 8.18 19.55
C ALA A 233 14.48 8.49 20.21
N HIS A 234 14.46 9.24 21.30
CA HIS A 234 15.63 9.56 22.11
C HIS A 234 15.54 8.81 23.43
N VAL A 235 16.59 8.05 23.74
CA VAL A 235 16.68 7.25 24.97
C VAL A 235 17.84 7.79 25.81
N SER A 236 17.52 8.30 27.00
CA SER A 236 18.48 8.72 28.01
C SER A 236 18.57 7.69 29.11
N LEU A 237 19.77 7.17 29.36
CA LEU A 237 20.02 6.17 30.39
C LEU A 237 20.97 6.69 31.46
N THR A 238 20.60 6.53 32.73
CA THR A 238 21.51 6.76 33.85
C THR A 238 22.07 5.45 34.32
N LEU A 239 23.39 5.29 34.26
CA LEU A 239 24.09 4.09 34.69
C LEU A 239 24.71 4.30 36.08
N ARG A 240 24.54 3.30 36.94
CA ARG A 240 25.21 3.22 38.26
C ARG A 240 25.89 1.85 38.39
N LYS A 241 27.22 1.86 38.51
CA LYS A 241 28.04 0.64 38.53
C LYS A 241 27.77 -0.29 37.33
N GLY A 242 27.65 0.29 36.14
CA GLY A 242 27.37 -0.43 34.88
C GLY A 242 25.94 -0.99 34.74
N LYS A 243 25.00 -0.63 35.63
CA LYS A 243 23.59 -1.00 35.52
C LYS A 243 22.73 0.22 35.24
N VAL A 244 21.75 0.10 34.38
CA VAL A 244 20.73 1.11 34.13
C VAL A 244 19.86 1.26 35.38
N VAL A 245 19.85 2.46 35.97
CA VAL A 245 19.03 2.80 37.16
C VAL A 245 17.90 3.77 36.83
N LYS A 246 17.97 4.45 35.67
CA LYS A 246 16.92 5.31 35.15
C LYS A 246 16.93 5.25 33.63
N LYS A 247 15.74 5.19 33.05
CA LYS A 247 15.50 5.23 31.61
C LYS A 247 14.43 6.27 31.32
N GLU A 248 14.74 7.20 30.43
CA GLU A 248 13.82 8.23 29.96
C GLU A 248 13.77 8.14 28.43
N ILE A 249 12.57 8.06 27.88
CA ILE A 249 12.35 7.95 26.44
C ILE A 249 11.47 9.11 26.01
N SER A 250 11.78 9.69 24.87
CA SER A 250 10.95 10.70 24.21
C SER A 250 10.95 10.44 22.71
N GLY A 251 9.84 10.80 22.06
CA GLY A 251 9.67 10.62 20.63
C GLY A 251 9.35 11.94 19.93
N ARG A 252 9.71 12.03 18.66
CA ARG A 252 9.30 13.13 17.76
C ARG A 252 9.27 12.66 16.32
N LEU A 253 8.45 13.33 15.50
CA LEU A 253 8.49 13.23 14.05
C LEU A 253 9.24 14.44 13.50
N VAL A 254 10.29 14.18 12.74
CA VAL A 254 11.15 15.22 12.16
C VAL A 254 10.84 15.35 10.69
N ASP A 255 10.31 16.49 10.27
CA ASP A 255 10.09 16.81 8.86
C ASP A 255 11.44 17.06 8.16
N ILE A 256 11.74 16.24 7.16
CA ILE A 256 12.96 16.34 6.36
C ILE A 256 12.72 16.88 4.96
N SER A 257 11.48 17.23 4.63
CA SER A 257 11.10 17.67 3.28
C SER A 257 11.79 18.97 2.83
N ALA A 258 12.11 19.84 3.78
CA ALA A 258 12.81 21.10 3.54
C ALA A 258 14.33 21.00 3.61
N LEU A 259 14.89 19.85 3.99
CA LEU A 259 16.37 19.71 4.04
C LEU A 259 16.95 19.70 2.62
N PRO A 260 18.19 20.22 2.44
CA PRO A 260 18.89 20.05 1.17
C PRO A 260 19.15 18.57 0.90
N VAL A 261 19.24 18.20 -0.37
CA VAL A 261 19.68 16.86 -0.76
C VAL A 261 21.18 16.71 -0.46
N ASP A 262 21.58 15.50 -0.12
CA ASP A 262 23.00 15.16 0.04
C ASP A 262 23.63 14.97 -1.35
N GLU A 263 24.54 15.87 -1.71
CA GLU A 263 25.17 15.87 -3.02
C GLU A 263 26.10 14.66 -3.24
N ASP A 264 26.76 14.16 -2.18
CA ASP A 264 27.57 12.94 -2.27
C ASP A 264 26.69 11.72 -2.58
N PHE A 265 25.51 11.63 -1.90
CA PHE A 265 24.53 10.59 -2.18
C PHE A 265 24.03 10.67 -3.63
N MET A 266 23.73 11.89 -4.09
CA MET A 266 23.27 12.10 -5.47
C MET A 266 24.34 11.74 -6.49
N ALA A 267 25.62 12.06 -6.22
CA ALA A 267 26.75 11.71 -7.08
C ALA A 267 26.98 10.19 -7.13
N GLU A 268 26.92 9.50 -5.99
CA GLU A 268 27.08 8.05 -5.89
C GLU A 268 26.04 7.30 -6.72
N PHE A 269 24.78 7.70 -6.63
CA PHE A 269 23.65 7.01 -7.30
C PHE A 269 23.26 7.62 -8.65
N LYS A 270 24.04 8.57 -9.17
CA LYS A 270 23.77 9.19 -10.47
C LYS A 270 23.71 8.17 -11.63
N PRO A 271 24.62 7.16 -11.72
CA PRO A 271 24.55 6.18 -12.81
C PRO A 271 23.22 5.40 -12.82
N GLN A 272 22.72 5.02 -11.63
CA GLN A 272 21.46 4.32 -11.48
C GLN A 272 20.28 5.23 -11.86
N TYR A 273 20.32 6.49 -11.42
CA TYR A 273 19.33 7.50 -11.80
C TYR A 273 19.28 7.69 -13.32
N ASP A 274 20.43 7.93 -13.96
CA ASP A 274 20.50 8.14 -15.42
C ASP A 274 20.00 6.91 -16.21
N THR A 275 20.23 5.71 -15.69
CA THR A 275 19.75 4.47 -16.30
C THR A 275 18.22 4.38 -16.23
N VAL A 276 17.66 4.67 -15.06
CA VAL A 276 16.20 4.65 -14.86
C VAL A 276 15.53 5.78 -15.63
N ASP A 277 16.14 6.98 -15.66
CA ASP A 277 15.62 8.11 -16.43
C ASP A 277 15.50 7.77 -17.92
N LYS A 278 16.53 7.12 -18.50
CA LYS A 278 16.46 6.60 -19.87
C LYS A 278 15.33 5.58 -20.06
N PHE A 279 15.10 4.71 -19.09
CA PHE A 279 14.02 3.72 -19.16
C PHE A 279 12.64 4.38 -19.11
N VAL A 280 12.40 5.26 -18.15
CA VAL A 280 11.09 5.88 -17.98
C VAL A 280 10.75 6.93 -19.04
N SER A 281 11.77 7.50 -19.68
CA SER A 281 11.62 8.45 -20.79
C SER A 281 11.37 7.80 -22.15
N GLN A 282 11.41 6.46 -22.24
CA GLN A 282 11.13 5.76 -23.49
C GLN A 282 9.68 6.00 -23.94
N LYS A 283 9.52 6.45 -25.18
CA LYS A 283 8.21 6.52 -25.83
C LYS A 283 7.71 5.13 -26.16
N ILE A 284 6.49 4.83 -25.73
CA ILE A 284 5.80 3.55 -25.96
C ILE A 284 4.57 3.70 -26.87
N GLY A 285 4.11 4.90 -27.12
CA GLY A 285 2.98 5.18 -27.98
C GLY A 285 2.61 6.65 -27.97
N SER A 286 1.38 6.97 -28.36
CA SER A 286 0.81 8.32 -28.30
C SER A 286 -0.66 8.28 -27.88
N ILE A 287 -1.16 9.40 -27.36
CA ILE A 287 -2.55 9.57 -26.95
C ILE A 287 -3.12 10.86 -27.56
N SER A 288 -4.32 10.79 -28.12
CA SER A 288 -4.93 11.88 -28.88
C SER A 288 -5.55 13.00 -28.04
N LYS A 289 -5.69 12.80 -26.74
CA LYS A 289 -6.19 13.81 -25.78
C LYS A 289 -5.73 13.52 -24.35
N THR A 290 -5.69 14.54 -23.51
CA THR A 290 -5.40 14.40 -22.08
C THR A 290 -6.53 13.64 -21.37
N ILE A 291 -6.17 12.65 -20.57
CA ILE A 291 -7.08 11.93 -19.68
C ILE A 291 -6.67 12.09 -18.22
N SER A 292 -7.65 12.06 -17.29
CA SER A 292 -7.43 12.30 -15.87
C SER A 292 -8.26 11.36 -15.01
N THR A 293 -7.70 10.96 -13.85
CA THR A 293 -8.43 10.20 -12.83
C THR A 293 -9.55 11.00 -12.19
N ARG A 294 -9.46 12.34 -12.16
CA ARG A 294 -10.44 13.21 -11.50
C ARG A 294 -11.87 12.93 -11.97
N ASN A 295 -12.08 12.76 -13.28
CA ASN A 295 -13.40 12.53 -13.86
C ASN A 295 -13.96 11.15 -13.50
N ALA A 296 -13.11 10.15 -13.26
CA ALA A 296 -13.53 8.79 -12.96
C ALA A 296 -14.31 8.65 -11.65
N PHE A 297 -14.23 9.65 -10.77
CA PHE A 297 -15.02 9.64 -9.51
C PHE A 297 -16.47 10.09 -9.69
N PHE A 298 -16.81 10.67 -10.84
CA PHE A 298 -18.11 11.30 -11.09
C PHE A 298 -18.94 10.62 -12.19
N GLY A 299 -18.41 9.56 -12.79
CA GLY A 299 -19.08 8.82 -13.85
C GLY A 299 -18.09 8.08 -14.76
N PRO A 300 -18.56 7.51 -15.88
CA PRO A 300 -17.70 6.98 -16.92
C PRO A 300 -16.68 8.02 -17.37
N SER A 301 -15.44 7.62 -17.55
CA SER A 301 -14.39 8.51 -17.98
C SER A 301 -13.34 7.78 -18.80
N GLU A 302 -12.69 8.50 -19.71
CA GLU A 302 -11.69 7.93 -20.61
C GLU A 302 -10.54 7.27 -19.86
N PHE A 303 -10.20 7.74 -18.64
CA PHE A 303 -9.11 7.19 -17.86
C PHE A 303 -9.43 5.78 -17.37
N ILE A 304 -10.59 5.58 -16.73
CA ILE A 304 -10.96 4.27 -16.18
C ILE A 304 -11.42 3.32 -17.29
N ASP A 305 -12.07 3.84 -18.31
CA ASP A 305 -12.56 3.05 -19.44
C ASP A 305 -11.41 2.53 -20.32
N LEU A 306 -10.27 3.25 -20.39
CA LEU A 306 -9.05 2.74 -20.97
C LEU A 306 -8.54 1.53 -20.16
N THR A 307 -8.52 1.61 -18.83
CA THR A 307 -8.12 0.48 -17.96
C THR A 307 -9.04 -0.72 -18.15
N HIS A 308 -10.37 -0.51 -18.18
CA HIS A 308 -11.33 -1.58 -18.45
C HIS A 308 -11.11 -2.23 -19.81
N SER A 309 -10.95 -1.43 -20.85
CA SER A 309 -10.74 -1.92 -22.22
C SER A 309 -9.48 -2.79 -22.33
N LEU A 310 -8.40 -2.37 -21.64
CA LEU A 310 -7.14 -3.12 -21.59
C LEU A 310 -7.29 -4.42 -20.79
N GLN A 311 -7.96 -4.39 -19.63
CA GLN A 311 -8.23 -5.61 -18.85
C GLN A 311 -9.05 -6.62 -19.64
N LEU A 312 -10.10 -6.20 -20.35
CA LEU A 312 -10.91 -7.05 -21.20
C LEU A 312 -10.10 -7.63 -22.38
N ALA A 313 -9.27 -6.80 -23.03
CA ALA A 313 -8.44 -7.23 -24.15
C ALA A 313 -7.36 -8.26 -23.75
N ILE A 314 -6.77 -8.12 -22.55
CA ILE A 314 -5.73 -8.99 -22.02
C ILE A 314 -6.32 -10.30 -21.49
N SER A 315 -7.43 -10.22 -20.74
CA SER A 315 -8.04 -11.38 -20.07
C SER A 315 -8.94 -12.20 -20.98
N GLY A 316 -9.62 -11.55 -21.93
CA GLY A 316 -10.74 -12.13 -22.68
C GLY A 316 -12.00 -12.33 -21.84
N ALA A 317 -12.09 -11.68 -20.67
CA ALA A 317 -13.23 -11.79 -19.77
C ALA A 317 -14.48 -11.09 -20.33
N GLU A 318 -15.66 -11.51 -19.86
CA GLU A 318 -16.95 -10.90 -20.22
C GLU A 318 -17.17 -9.55 -19.47
N VAL A 319 -16.65 -9.44 -18.26
CA VAL A 319 -16.80 -8.26 -17.39
C VAL A 319 -15.43 -7.84 -16.82
N SER A 320 -15.23 -6.55 -16.62
CA SER A 320 -14.02 -5.98 -15.99
C SER A 320 -14.43 -5.14 -14.80
N MET A 321 -13.74 -5.28 -13.67
CA MET A 321 -13.84 -4.44 -12.48
C MET A 321 -12.54 -3.67 -12.30
N ALA A 322 -12.60 -2.35 -12.11
CA ALA A 322 -11.43 -1.52 -11.91
C ALA A 322 -11.78 -0.22 -11.15
N ALA A 323 -10.84 0.24 -10.34
CA ALA A 323 -10.91 1.50 -9.60
C ALA A 323 -9.86 2.50 -10.06
N PRO A 324 -10.10 3.84 -9.92
CA PRO A 324 -9.06 4.85 -10.05
C PRO A 324 -8.07 4.73 -8.90
N LEU A 325 -6.85 4.26 -9.18
CA LEU A 325 -5.83 3.95 -8.16
C LEU A 325 -5.09 5.19 -7.63
N SER A 326 -5.30 6.34 -8.26
CA SER A 326 -4.70 7.62 -7.88
C SER A 326 -5.79 8.68 -7.75
N PHE A 327 -5.70 9.50 -6.70
CA PHE A 327 -6.66 10.60 -6.47
C PHE A 327 -6.58 11.66 -7.58
N ASP A 328 -5.38 12.08 -7.93
CA ASP A 328 -5.14 13.11 -8.94
C ASP A 328 -3.94 12.75 -9.80
N SER A 329 -4.22 12.20 -10.97
CA SER A 329 -3.22 11.80 -11.95
C SER A 329 -3.74 12.04 -13.36
N SER A 330 -2.83 12.32 -14.29
CA SER A 330 -3.20 12.55 -15.69
C SER A 330 -2.13 12.05 -16.66
N ILE A 331 -2.58 11.61 -17.84
CA ILE A 331 -1.75 11.37 -19.02
C ILE A 331 -2.09 12.47 -20.02
N LYS A 332 -1.10 13.27 -20.36
CA LYS A 332 -1.29 14.41 -21.28
C LYS A 332 -1.34 13.95 -22.72
N GLU A 333 -2.08 14.69 -23.55
CA GLU A 333 -2.05 14.55 -25.01
C GLU A 333 -0.62 14.59 -25.55
N GLY A 334 -0.33 13.74 -26.52
CA GLY A 334 0.98 13.60 -27.15
C GLY A 334 1.62 12.24 -26.94
N ASP A 335 2.92 12.22 -26.70
CA ASP A 335 3.69 11.00 -26.50
C ASP A 335 3.34 10.34 -25.15
N ILE A 336 3.12 9.03 -25.18
CA ILE A 336 3.03 8.20 -23.97
C ILE A 336 4.41 7.65 -23.69
N LEU A 337 4.90 7.90 -22.48
CA LEU A 337 6.18 7.39 -21.98
C LEU A 337 5.96 6.22 -21.02
N VAL A 338 7.02 5.46 -20.76
CA VAL A 338 6.99 4.41 -19.72
C VAL A 338 6.56 5.00 -18.36
N SER A 339 7.01 6.22 -18.03
CA SER A 339 6.61 6.93 -16.80
C SER A 339 5.10 7.13 -16.65
N ASP A 340 4.36 7.23 -17.76
CA ASP A 340 2.90 7.39 -17.71
C ASP A 340 2.18 6.12 -17.26
N MET A 341 2.81 4.96 -17.40
CA MET A 341 2.26 3.69 -16.93
C MET A 341 2.18 3.63 -15.41
N PHE A 342 3.10 4.29 -14.70
CA PHE A 342 3.06 4.43 -13.25
C PHE A 342 1.95 5.39 -12.76
N LYS A 343 1.46 6.25 -13.65
CA LYS A 343 0.30 7.10 -13.40
C LYS A 343 -1.01 6.36 -13.69
N LEU A 344 -1.04 5.57 -14.78
CA LEU A 344 -2.21 4.81 -15.19
C LEU A 344 -2.48 3.65 -14.22
N TYR A 345 -1.41 2.92 -13.83
CA TYR A 345 -1.51 1.79 -12.93
C TYR A 345 -0.37 1.80 -11.89
N LYS A 346 -0.70 2.16 -10.66
CA LYS A 346 0.28 2.45 -9.60
C LYS A 346 0.93 1.20 -8.98
N TYR A 347 0.20 0.09 -8.88
CA TYR A 347 0.60 -1.11 -8.14
C TYR A 347 1.09 -2.24 -9.05
N GLU A 348 1.87 -3.18 -8.53
CA GLU A 348 2.38 -4.35 -9.25
C GLU A 348 1.41 -5.54 -9.22
N ASN A 349 0.11 -5.31 -9.32
CA ASN A 349 -0.90 -6.36 -9.30
C ASN A 349 -0.90 -7.19 -10.60
N MET A 350 -1.06 -8.52 -10.46
CA MET A 350 -1.42 -9.39 -11.57
C MET A 350 -2.88 -9.15 -12.00
N LEU A 351 -3.24 -9.58 -13.21
CA LEU A 351 -4.61 -9.60 -13.67
C LEU A 351 -5.17 -11.01 -13.50
N TYR A 352 -6.24 -11.15 -12.73
CA TYR A 352 -7.00 -12.38 -12.59
C TYR A 352 -8.24 -12.35 -13.46
N THR A 353 -8.58 -13.51 -14.03
CA THR A 353 -9.92 -13.79 -14.56
C THR A 353 -10.59 -14.73 -13.58
N MET A 354 -11.68 -14.28 -12.97
CA MET A 354 -12.41 -15.04 -11.96
C MET A 354 -13.81 -15.40 -12.44
N ARG A 355 -14.37 -16.48 -11.89
CA ARG A 355 -15.76 -16.89 -12.10
C ARG A 355 -16.64 -16.30 -11.02
N LEU A 356 -17.56 -15.41 -11.39
CA LEU A 356 -18.55 -14.82 -10.50
C LEU A 356 -19.95 -14.98 -11.08
N SER A 357 -20.93 -15.29 -10.23
CA SER A 357 -22.34 -15.25 -10.65
C SER A 357 -22.83 -13.81 -10.85
N GLY A 358 -23.91 -13.63 -11.59
CA GLY A 358 -24.52 -12.31 -11.76
C GLY A 358 -24.93 -11.66 -10.44
N ARG A 359 -25.34 -12.43 -9.43
CA ARG A 359 -25.65 -11.94 -8.08
C ARG A 359 -24.38 -11.46 -7.37
N GLU A 360 -23.28 -12.20 -7.47
CA GLU A 360 -22.00 -11.82 -6.89
C GLU A 360 -21.48 -10.52 -7.53
N ILE A 361 -21.60 -10.37 -8.86
CA ILE A 361 -21.24 -9.14 -9.59
C ILE A 361 -22.07 -7.96 -9.09
N LYS A 362 -23.40 -8.13 -8.97
CA LYS A 362 -24.28 -7.07 -8.44
C LYS A 362 -23.89 -6.69 -7.01
N ASN A 363 -23.72 -7.66 -6.12
CA ASN A 363 -23.41 -7.42 -4.71
C ASN A 363 -22.02 -6.77 -4.52
N TYR A 364 -21.03 -7.15 -5.35
CA TYR A 364 -19.73 -6.50 -5.42
C TYR A 364 -19.87 -5.00 -5.72
N LEU A 365 -20.64 -4.66 -6.76
CA LEU A 365 -20.89 -3.26 -7.14
C LEU A 365 -21.69 -2.51 -6.08
N GLU A 366 -22.67 -3.15 -5.44
CA GLU A 366 -23.44 -2.56 -4.33
C GLU A 366 -22.50 -2.10 -3.20
N MET A 367 -21.51 -2.92 -2.82
CA MET A 367 -20.55 -2.53 -1.81
C MET A 367 -19.60 -1.44 -2.31
N SER A 368 -19.10 -1.54 -3.53
CA SER A 368 -18.21 -0.54 -4.12
C SER A 368 -18.85 0.84 -4.11
N TYR A 369 -20.07 0.94 -4.61
CA TYR A 369 -20.78 2.23 -4.66
C TYR A 369 -21.29 2.70 -3.30
N ASP A 370 -21.49 1.82 -2.34
CA ASP A 370 -21.81 2.20 -0.96
C ASP A 370 -20.61 2.82 -0.22
N LEU A 371 -19.39 2.38 -0.54
CA LEU A 371 -18.14 3.00 -0.07
C LEU A 371 -17.84 4.34 -0.75
N TRP A 372 -18.37 4.54 -1.94
CA TRP A 372 -18.03 5.64 -2.84
C TRP A 372 -19.03 6.79 -2.77
N THR A 373 -20.34 6.46 -2.85
CA THR A 373 -21.41 7.45 -3.01
C THR A 373 -22.18 7.69 -1.72
N ASN A 374 -22.55 8.95 -1.50
CA ASN A 374 -23.54 9.30 -0.49
C ASN A 374 -24.91 8.73 -0.87
N ARG A 375 -25.79 8.55 0.14
CA ARG A 375 -27.22 8.33 -0.09
C ARG A 375 -27.92 9.69 -0.12
N MET A 376 -28.23 10.17 -1.32
CA MET A 376 -28.87 11.48 -1.50
C MET A 376 -30.35 11.44 -1.11
N ALA A 377 -30.76 12.36 -0.25
CA ALA A 377 -32.16 12.60 0.11
C ALA A 377 -32.79 13.75 -0.71
N ASN A 378 -31.93 14.62 -1.28
CA ASN A 378 -32.34 15.74 -2.13
C ASN A 378 -31.18 16.22 -3.03
N ALA A 379 -31.48 17.10 -3.99
CA ALA A 379 -30.53 17.60 -4.97
C ALA A 379 -29.37 18.43 -4.40
N ASN A 380 -29.44 18.90 -3.15
CA ASN A 380 -28.38 19.71 -2.53
C ASN A 380 -27.35 18.85 -1.79
N ASP A 381 -27.61 17.57 -1.60
CA ASP A 381 -26.67 16.65 -0.95
C ASP A 381 -25.42 16.45 -1.83
N HIS A 382 -24.31 16.04 -1.22
CA HIS A 382 -23.13 15.57 -1.94
C HIS A 382 -23.44 14.26 -2.66
N LEU A 383 -22.87 14.09 -3.85
CA LEU A 383 -22.87 12.81 -4.59
C LEU A 383 -21.97 11.80 -3.90
N LEU A 384 -20.80 12.27 -3.46
CA LEU A 384 -19.73 11.42 -2.93
C LEU A 384 -19.74 11.43 -1.40
N LEU A 385 -19.28 10.33 -0.80
CA LEU A 385 -18.98 10.28 0.63
C LEU A 385 -17.71 11.07 0.93
N LEU A 386 -17.90 12.28 1.43
CA LEU A 386 -16.84 13.22 1.75
C LEU A 386 -16.68 13.39 3.26
N LYS A 387 -15.44 13.71 3.69
CA LYS A 387 -15.11 14.19 5.05
C LYS A 387 -14.32 15.48 4.95
N GLU A 388 -14.54 16.36 5.91
CA GLU A 388 -13.72 17.55 6.09
C GLU A 388 -12.51 17.22 6.97
N VAL A 389 -11.35 17.71 6.56
CA VAL A 389 -10.12 17.64 7.35
C VAL A 389 -9.55 19.04 7.51
N PRO A 390 -8.95 19.36 8.67
CA PRO A 390 -8.25 20.64 8.86
C PRO A 390 -7.20 20.84 7.76
N GLY A 391 -7.13 22.05 7.20
CA GLY A 391 -6.04 22.44 6.32
C GLY A 391 -4.75 22.65 7.11
N ASN A 392 -3.61 22.66 6.42
CA ASN A 392 -2.32 22.98 7.03
C ASN A 392 -2.14 24.50 7.06
N GLY A 393 -1.91 25.08 8.25
CA GLY A 393 -1.70 26.51 8.42
C GLY A 393 -2.94 27.34 8.11
N ASP A 394 -2.80 28.38 7.28
CA ASP A 394 -3.88 29.31 6.87
C ASP A 394 -4.84 28.71 5.83
N ASP A 395 -4.57 27.52 5.31
CA ASP A 395 -5.50 26.80 4.44
C ASP A 395 -6.69 26.31 5.27
N GLY A 396 -7.88 26.81 4.99
CA GLY A 396 -9.13 26.36 5.61
C GLY A 396 -9.36 24.86 5.44
N ALA A 397 -10.42 24.31 6.06
CA ALA A 397 -10.80 22.92 5.94
C ALA A 397 -10.90 22.50 4.45
N ARG A 398 -10.44 21.28 4.14
CA ARG A 398 -10.52 20.70 2.80
C ARG A 398 -11.38 19.44 2.80
N ALA A 399 -12.10 19.22 1.71
CA ALA A 399 -12.81 17.99 1.49
C ALA A 399 -11.86 16.88 1.02
N LEU A 400 -12.06 15.67 1.52
CA LEU A 400 -11.42 14.44 1.06
C LEU A 400 -12.47 13.34 0.96
N PHE A 401 -12.17 12.26 0.25
CA PHE A 401 -12.98 11.05 0.32
C PHE A 401 -13.01 10.49 1.74
N GLN A 402 -14.17 10.00 2.16
CA GLN A 402 -14.31 9.30 3.42
C GLN A 402 -13.57 7.96 3.41
N ASN A 403 -13.66 7.24 2.29
CA ASN A 403 -13.02 5.94 2.05
C ASN A 403 -11.92 6.06 1.00
N PHE A 404 -11.10 5.04 0.86
CA PHE A 404 -10.01 5.01 -0.10
C PHE A 404 -10.53 4.77 -1.53
N SER A 405 -10.13 5.64 -2.48
CA SER A 405 -10.60 5.59 -3.87
C SER A 405 -10.19 4.32 -4.63
N TYR A 406 -9.17 3.62 -4.18
CA TYR A 406 -8.81 2.33 -4.77
C TYR A 406 -9.86 1.23 -4.50
N ASN A 407 -10.90 1.50 -3.68
CA ASN A 407 -12.07 0.65 -3.47
C ASN A 407 -13.30 1.11 -4.27
N PHE A 408 -13.17 2.10 -5.15
CA PHE A 408 -14.27 2.65 -5.95
C PHE A 408 -14.29 1.98 -7.34
N ASP A 409 -14.53 0.68 -7.34
CA ASP A 409 -14.58 -0.09 -8.57
C ASP A 409 -15.87 0.19 -9.35
N SER A 410 -15.71 0.50 -10.62
CA SER A 410 -16.78 0.46 -11.64
C SER A 410 -16.65 -0.81 -12.46
N ALA A 411 -17.63 -1.07 -13.34
CA ALA A 411 -17.61 -2.23 -14.22
C ALA A 411 -17.72 -1.84 -15.69
N ALA A 412 -17.06 -2.61 -16.55
CA ALA A 412 -17.31 -2.66 -17.99
C ALA A 412 -17.70 -4.08 -18.42
N GLY A 413 -18.29 -4.22 -19.61
CA GLY A 413 -18.89 -5.46 -20.09
C GLY A 413 -20.37 -5.62 -19.77
N ILE A 414 -20.91 -4.78 -18.89
CA ILE A 414 -22.35 -4.71 -18.52
C ILE A 414 -22.84 -3.27 -18.56
N ARG A 415 -24.15 -3.10 -18.84
CA ARG A 415 -24.85 -1.80 -18.74
C ARG A 415 -25.63 -1.74 -17.45
N TYR A 416 -25.45 -0.66 -16.65
CA TYR A 416 -26.14 -0.53 -15.37
C TYR A 416 -26.36 0.93 -14.96
N THR A 417 -27.24 1.11 -13.98
CA THR A 417 -27.45 2.41 -13.31
C THR A 417 -27.15 2.29 -11.82
N VAL A 418 -26.70 3.39 -11.23
CA VAL A 418 -26.45 3.54 -9.81
C VAL A 418 -27.43 4.56 -9.24
N ASP A 419 -28.46 4.08 -8.55
CA ASP A 419 -29.44 4.92 -7.89
C ASP A 419 -28.94 5.36 -6.52
N VAL A 420 -28.45 6.61 -6.46
CA VAL A 420 -27.86 7.17 -5.22
C VAL A 420 -28.91 7.53 -4.15
N THR A 421 -30.20 7.41 -4.44
CA THR A 421 -31.27 7.62 -3.44
C THR A 421 -31.52 6.37 -2.61
N LYS A 422 -31.02 5.21 -3.06
CA LYS A 422 -31.26 3.90 -2.47
C LYS A 422 -30.19 3.49 -1.46
N PRO A 423 -30.53 2.63 -0.49
CA PRO A 423 -29.55 2.01 0.39
C PRO A 423 -28.73 0.96 -0.36
N ARG A 424 -27.65 0.48 0.25
CA ARG A 424 -26.89 -0.69 -0.22
C ARG A 424 -27.82 -1.89 -0.43
N GLY A 425 -27.62 -2.60 -1.52
CA GLY A 425 -28.44 -3.73 -1.97
C GLY A 425 -29.51 -3.35 -3.01
N GLU A 426 -29.82 -2.04 -3.11
CA GLU A 426 -30.85 -1.51 -4.01
C GLU A 426 -30.30 -0.42 -4.96
N LYS A 427 -29.01 -0.05 -4.84
CA LYS A 427 -28.38 1.02 -5.67
C LYS A 427 -28.16 0.58 -7.11
N ILE A 428 -27.78 -0.68 -7.32
CA ILE A 428 -27.34 -1.20 -8.63
C ILE A 428 -28.48 -1.88 -9.36
N ASN A 429 -28.80 -1.37 -10.55
CA ASN A 429 -29.70 -2.00 -11.49
C ASN A 429 -28.94 -2.34 -12.78
N ILE A 430 -28.64 -3.65 -13.01
CA ILE A 430 -27.99 -4.15 -14.20
C ILE A 430 -29.04 -4.32 -15.28
N LEU A 431 -28.85 -3.65 -16.42
CA LEU A 431 -29.82 -3.59 -17.52
C LEU A 431 -29.58 -4.69 -18.56
N SER A 432 -28.31 -4.92 -18.91
CA SER A 432 -27.90 -5.90 -19.94
C SER A 432 -26.39 -6.10 -19.91
N MET A 433 -25.90 -7.03 -20.69
CA MET A 433 -24.50 -7.04 -21.13
C MET A 433 -24.21 -5.83 -22.03
N ALA A 434 -22.94 -5.47 -22.23
CA ALA A 434 -22.54 -4.34 -23.06
C ALA A 434 -22.98 -4.46 -24.53
N ASP A 435 -23.04 -5.69 -25.04
CA ASP A 435 -23.50 -6.00 -26.40
C ASP A 435 -25.05 -5.99 -26.56
N GLY A 436 -25.78 -5.74 -25.47
CA GLY A 436 -27.24 -5.70 -25.45
C GLY A 436 -27.91 -7.04 -25.15
N SER A 437 -27.15 -8.14 -25.01
CA SER A 437 -27.70 -9.43 -24.58
C SER A 437 -28.17 -9.36 -23.11
N ALA A 438 -29.09 -10.27 -22.74
CA ALA A 438 -29.65 -10.30 -21.39
C ALA A 438 -28.58 -10.65 -20.35
N PHE A 439 -28.57 -9.91 -19.25
CA PHE A 439 -27.80 -10.26 -18.06
C PHE A 439 -28.62 -11.17 -17.15
N ASP A 440 -28.04 -12.30 -16.76
CA ASP A 440 -28.69 -13.29 -15.90
C ASP A 440 -28.03 -13.34 -14.53
N MET A 441 -28.80 -13.13 -13.47
CA MET A 441 -28.32 -13.11 -12.09
C MET A 441 -27.78 -14.47 -11.61
N ASP A 442 -28.23 -15.56 -12.20
CA ASP A 442 -27.88 -16.93 -11.80
C ASP A 442 -26.82 -17.56 -12.69
N LYS A 443 -26.42 -16.90 -13.79
CA LYS A 443 -25.34 -17.33 -14.68
C LYS A 443 -23.97 -16.94 -14.10
N ASP A 444 -22.98 -17.79 -14.30
CA ASP A 444 -21.58 -17.48 -14.06
C ASP A 444 -20.97 -16.70 -15.23
N TYR A 445 -20.19 -15.66 -14.92
CA TYR A 445 -19.44 -14.84 -15.86
C TYR A 445 -17.96 -14.90 -15.55
N SER A 446 -17.15 -14.74 -16.59
CA SER A 446 -15.72 -14.47 -16.45
C SER A 446 -15.51 -12.98 -16.17
N VAL A 447 -14.84 -12.67 -15.04
CA VAL A 447 -14.65 -11.31 -14.55
C VAL A 447 -13.17 -11.01 -14.37
N ALA A 448 -12.69 -9.96 -15.03
CA ALA A 448 -11.32 -9.48 -14.88
C ALA A 448 -11.22 -8.56 -13.66
N VAL A 449 -10.34 -8.90 -12.73
CA VAL A 449 -10.01 -8.12 -11.53
C VAL A 449 -8.50 -8.14 -11.29
N ASN A 450 -7.95 -7.17 -10.58
CA ASN A 450 -6.56 -7.24 -10.15
C ASN A 450 -6.37 -8.28 -9.02
N SER A 451 -5.13 -8.76 -8.82
CA SER A 451 -4.82 -9.79 -7.82
C SER A 451 -5.13 -9.35 -6.39
N TYR A 452 -4.99 -8.08 -6.05
CA TYR A 452 -5.40 -7.55 -4.74
C TYR A 452 -6.89 -7.82 -4.47
N ARG A 453 -7.76 -7.52 -5.46
CA ARG A 453 -9.19 -7.87 -5.36
C ARG A 453 -9.42 -9.35 -5.32
N GLY A 454 -8.77 -10.08 -6.23
CA GLY A 454 -8.93 -11.52 -6.37
C GLY A 454 -8.59 -12.30 -5.10
N ASN A 455 -7.69 -11.77 -4.29
CA ASN A 455 -7.31 -12.35 -3.00
C ASN A 455 -8.14 -11.85 -1.81
N GLY A 456 -9.14 -10.98 -2.05
CA GLY A 456 -10.06 -10.50 -1.01
C GLY A 456 -9.82 -9.06 -0.54
N GLY A 457 -8.77 -8.41 -1.06
CA GLY A 457 -8.41 -7.06 -0.67
C GLY A 457 -9.55 -6.04 -0.84
N GLY A 458 -9.77 -5.20 0.17
CA GLY A 458 -10.86 -4.22 0.21
C GLY A 458 -12.26 -4.79 0.41
N GLY A 459 -12.41 -6.10 0.65
CA GLY A 459 -13.67 -6.73 1.03
C GLY A 459 -14.72 -6.88 -0.08
N LEU A 460 -14.51 -6.35 -1.29
CA LEU A 460 -15.57 -6.32 -2.32
C LEU A 460 -16.01 -7.72 -2.78
N LEU A 461 -15.09 -8.69 -2.87
CA LEU A 461 -15.44 -10.09 -3.17
C LEU A 461 -15.93 -10.85 -1.95
N THR A 462 -15.40 -10.55 -0.77
CA THR A 462 -15.73 -11.28 0.47
C THR A 462 -16.98 -10.73 1.15
N GLU A 463 -16.92 -9.51 1.67
CA GLU A 463 -18.05 -8.87 2.36
C GLU A 463 -19.12 -8.38 1.37
N GLY A 464 -18.68 -7.93 0.18
CA GLY A 464 -19.57 -7.45 -0.87
C GLY A 464 -20.30 -8.58 -1.57
N ALA A 465 -19.58 -9.41 -2.31
CA ALA A 465 -20.15 -10.52 -3.08
C ALA A 465 -20.52 -11.73 -2.21
N GLY A 466 -20.03 -11.81 -0.96
CA GLY A 466 -20.34 -12.90 -0.03
C GLY A 466 -19.52 -14.17 -0.27
N ILE A 467 -18.38 -14.08 -0.95
CA ILE A 467 -17.53 -15.24 -1.23
C ILE A 467 -16.59 -15.46 -0.02
N PRO A 468 -16.60 -16.65 0.62
CA PRO A 468 -15.67 -16.96 1.70
C PRO A 468 -14.21 -16.84 1.23
N VAL A 469 -13.34 -16.30 2.09
CA VAL A 469 -11.90 -16.06 1.76
C VAL A 469 -11.22 -17.32 1.27
N ASP A 470 -11.47 -18.46 1.92
CA ASP A 470 -10.94 -19.78 1.56
C ASP A 470 -11.48 -20.33 0.20
N LYS A 471 -12.47 -19.68 -0.40
CA LYS A 471 -13.06 -20.03 -1.69
C LYS A 471 -12.65 -19.10 -2.83
N LEU A 472 -11.95 -18.01 -2.56
CA LEU A 472 -11.53 -17.08 -3.61
C LEU A 472 -10.61 -17.74 -4.63
N ASN A 473 -9.66 -18.56 -4.19
CA ASN A 473 -8.72 -19.25 -5.06
C ASN A 473 -9.42 -20.24 -6.02
N ASP A 474 -10.51 -20.89 -5.58
CA ASP A 474 -11.32 -21.79 -6.39
C ASP A 474 -12.05 -21.06 -7.55
N ARG A 475 -12.15 -19.74 -7.45
CA ARG A 475 -12.82 -18.90 -8.46
C ARG A 475 -11.87 -18.40 -9.55
N ILE A 476 -10.55 -18.49 -9.36
CA ILE A 476 -9.57 -18.04 -10.35
C ILE A 476 -9.53 -19.00 -11.52
N ILE A 477 -9.92 -18.52 -12.72
CA ILE A 477 -9.86 -19.25 -13.98
C ILE A 477 -8.46 -19.13 -14.58
N LYS A 478 -7.88 -17.91 -14.50
CA LYS A 478 -6.58 -17.56 -15.07
C LYS A 478 -5.96 -16.41 -14.32
N ALA A 479 -4.65 -16.44 -14.17
CA ALA A 479 -3.82 -15.33 -13.67
C ALA A 479 -2.74 -15.02 -14.71
N THR A 480 -2.37 -13.74 -14.83
CA THR A 480 -1.21 -13.35 -15.64
C THR A 480 0.09 -13.69 -14.92
N ASP A 481 1.17 -13.90 -15.68
CA ASP A 481 2.51 -14.20 -15.18
C ASP A 481 3.34 -12.94 -14.87
N LYS A 482 2.86 -11.78 -15.31
CA LYS A 482 3.43 -10.47 -15.08
C LYS A 482 2.38 -9.51 -14.55
N ASP A 483 2.83 -8.41 -13.95
CA ASP A 483 1.94 -7.37 -13.46
C ASP A 483 1.16 -6.67 -14.59
N LEU A 484 0.05 -6.07 -14.25
CA LEU A 484 -0.83 -5.40 -15.22
C LEU A 484 -0.13 -4.26 -15.95
N ARG A 485 0.80 -3.54 -15.30
CA ARG A 485 1.58 -2.46 -15.92
C ARG A 485 2.42 -2.97 -17.10
N PHE A 486 3.03 -4.15 -16.98
CA PHE A 486 3.75 -4.79 -18.09
C PHE A 486 2.83 -5.00 -19.30
N TYR A 487 1.64 -5.55 -19.10
CA TYR A 487 0.69 -5.79 -20.20
C TYR A 487 0.13 -4.50 -20.79
N LEU A 488 -0.07 -3.46 -19.97
CA LEU A 488 -0.45 -2.12 -20.45
C LEU A 488 0.62 -1.55 -21.38
N MET A 489 1.89 -1.63 -20.99
CA MET A 489 3.02 -1.18 -21.83
C MET A 489 3.06 -1.93 -23.16
N GLU A 490 2.96 -3.25 -23.15
CA GLU A 490 3.00 -4.07 -24.36
C GLU A 490 1.81 -3.80 -25.29
N TYR A 491 0.61 -3.61 -24.71
CA TYR A 491 -0.57 -3.25 -25.50
C TYR A 491 -0.40 -1.89 -26.18
N ILE A 492 0.07 -0.88 -25.45
CA ILE A 492 0.27 0.47 -26.00
C ILE A 492 1.36 0.46 -27.08
N LYS A 493 2.48 -0.24 -26.85
CA LYS A 493 3.53 -0.42 -27.87
C LYS A 493 2.99 -1.06 -29.15
N LYS A 494 2.16 -2.10 -29.01
CA LYS A 494 1.55 -2.81 -30.14
C LYS A 494 0.53 -1.95 -30.88
N THR A 495 -0.28 -1.17 -30.17
CA THR A 495 -1.32 -0.31 -30.75
C THR A 495 -0.73 0.96 -31.36
N GLY A 496 0.34 1.49 -30.80
CA GLY A 496 1.06 2.70 -31.25
C GLY A 496 0.35 4.01 -30.93
N ALA A 497 -0.94 4.12 -31.19
CA ALA A 497 -1.74 5.31 -30.92
C ALA A 497 -3.03 4.95 -30.16
N ILE A 498 -3.26 5.61 -29.04
CA ILE A 498 -4.48 5.47 -28.24
C ILE A 498 -5.41 6.66 -28.50
N CYS A 499 -6.66 6.36 -28.85
CA CYS A 499 -7.74 7.32 -28.95
C CYS A 499 -8.74 7.07 -27.80
N PRO A 500 -8.58 7.69 -26.63
CA PRO A 500 -9.42 7.40 -25.48
C PRO A 500 -10.86 7.83 -25.72
N THR A 501 -11.78 6.94 -25.39
CA THR A 501 -13.24 7.18 -25.46
C THR A 501 -13.88 6.66 -24.19
N THR A 502 -15.00 7.25 -23.81
CA THR A 502 -15.87 6.67 -22.79
C THR A 502 -16.65 5.49 -23.35
N LEU A 503 -16.85 4.47 -22.55
CA LEU A 503 -17.67 3.31 -22.91
C LEU A 503 -19.16 3.58 -22.68
N ASP A 504 -19.48 4.57 -21.82
CA ASP A 504 -20.86 5.00 -21.47
C ASP A 504 -21.76 3.82 -21.07
N LEU A 505 -21.21 2.90 -20.29
CA LEU A 505 -21.91 1.68 -19.88
C LEU A 505 -22.73 1.84 -18.59
N TRP A 506 -22.50 2.93 -17.85
CA TRP A 506 -23.21 3.17 -16.59
C TRP A 506 -23.41 4.64 -16.28
N LYS A 507 -24.29 4.98 -15.35
CA LYS A 507 -24.50 6.35 -14.87
C LYS A 507 -25.11 6.39 -13.48
N PHE A 508 -24.90 7.51 -12.79
CA PHE A 508 -25.62 7.84 -11.56
C PHE A 508 -27.02 8.35 -11.87
N ILE A 509 -28.00 7.95 -11.09
CA ILE A 509 -29.39 8.44 -11.16
C ILE A 509 -29.91 8.82 -9.76
N PRO A 510 -30.86 9.77 -9.67
CA PRO A 510 -31.45 10.58 -10.75
C PRO A 510 -30.49 11.67 -11.25
N GLU A 511 -30.39 11.83 -12.58
CA GLU A 511 -29.41 12.76 -13.20
C GLU A 511 -29.64 14.22 -12.80
N GLU A 512 -30.88 14.62 -12.58
CA GLU A 512 -31.23 15.97 -12.11
C GLU A 512 -30.66 16.31 -10.73
N TRP A 513 -30.29 15.32 -9.92
CA TRP A 513 -29.59 15.51 -8.64
C TRP A 513 -28.09 15.29 -8.77
N THR A 514 -27.70 14.21 -9.45
CA THR A 514 -26.31 13.76 -9.48
C THR A 514 -25.41 14.64 -10.33
N VAL A 515 -25.88 15.18 -11.46
CA VAL A 515 -25.08 16.04 -12.32
C VAL A 515 -24.70 17.37 -11.64
N PRO A 516 -25.61 18.11 -10.99
CA PRO A 516 -25.24 19.30 -10.23
C PRO A 516 -24.36 18.98 -9.01
N ALA A 517 -24.63 17.86 -8.30
CA ALA A 517 -23.85 17.44 -7.15
C ALA A 517 -22.42 17.10 -7.54
N ALA A 518 -22.22 16.34 -8.62
CA ALA A 518 -20.90 16.03 -9.16
C ALA A 518 -20.05 17.30 -9.43
N LYS A 519 -20.65 18.35 -10.01
CA LYS A 519 -19.97 19.62 -10.26
C LYS A 519 -19.55 20.34 -8.96
N ARG A 520 -20.38 20.26 -7.91
CA ARG A 520 -20.06 20.85 -6.60
C ARG A 520 -18.92 20.08 -5.93
N ASP A 521 -19.01 18.77 -5.89
CA ASP A 521 -18.04 17.90 -5.24
C ASP A 521 -16.68 17.94 -5.96
N TYR A 522 -16.67 18.05 -7.31
CA TYR A 522 -15.46 18.22 -8.09
C TYR A 522 -14.69 19.48 -7.65
N LYS A 523 -15.38 20.62 -7.53
CA LYS A 523 -14.75 21.88 -7.10
C LYS A 523 -14.23 21.82 -5.65
N LEU A 524 -14.93 21.11 -4.77
CA LEU A 524 -14.48 20.93 -3.38
C LEU A 524 -13.22 20.07 -3.29
N LEU A 525 -13.13 19.00 -4.10
CA LEU A 525 -12.02 18.07 -4.05
C LEU A 525 -10.76 18.59 -4.77
N PHE A 526 -10.92 19.26 -5.91
CA PHE A 526 -9.80 19.59 -6.80
C PHE A 526 -9.45 21.08 -6.87
N LYS A 527 -10.22 21.97 -6.23
CA LYS A 527 -9.93 23.42 -6.08
C LYS A 527 -9.52 24.12 -7.41
N ASP A 528 -10.15 23.72 -8.54
CA ASP A 528 -9.92 24.35 -9.85
C ASP A 528 -10.85 25.54 -10.06
#